data_b5a0549a6fc42796b5b5db3c5ce9d574
#
_entry.id   b5a0549a6fc42796b5b5db3c5ce9d574
#
_cell.length_a   1.000
_cell.length_b   1.000
_cell.length_c   1.000
_cell.angle_alpha   90.00
_cell.angle_beta   90.00
_cell.angle_gamma   90.00
#
_symmetry.space_group_name_H-M   'P 1'
#
loop_
_entity.id
_entity.type
_entity.pdbx_description
1 polymer ?
#
loop_
_entity_poly.entity_id
_entity_poly.type
_entity_poly.pdbx_seq_one_letter_code
_entity_poly.pdbx_strand_id
1 'polypeptide(L)'
;MSSLPGPTYEHAGDLEVSFRGRAVVRPLFLAPEEARLFHEWLKIMRRTNLPYALGGAYAQYAFTGVWRDSKDLDVFVRPQDVRPVLDAFAEAGYDAEIRDPRWLAKVHSTPHLLDILFAVRHMTRLRISDEWLRTAVAARFLDVPTRILRPEEIIATKVYIANRDRFDGADILHLIRALQGELDWQRLVDLLEGDEEVVLWHLVLFAFVYPMHREWLPRELMRGAFERIQSMPALFGERTFRGAVLDPVSFRVDVSEWGYRDAGATPPLLDREGRPL
;
A
#
# COMPACT_ATOMS: atom_id res chain seq x y z
N MET A 1 -18.63 3.06 35.75
CA MET A 1 -18.49 3.08 34.28
C MET A 1 -18.17 1.66 33.86
N SER A 2 -19.19 0.94 33.37
CA SER A 2 -19.04 -0.44 32.87
C SER A 2 -18.37 -0.35 31.50
N SER A 3 -17.12 -0.79 31.40
CA SER A 3 -16.47 -1.02 30.13
C SER A 3 -17.22 -2.15 29.43
N LEU A 4 -17.82 -1.85 28.28
CA LEU A 4 -18.29 -2.89 27.36
C LEU A 4 -17.10 -3.81 27.09
N PRO A 5 -17.27 -5.14 27.15
CA PRO A 5 -16.22 -6.04 26.73
C PRO A 5 -15.88 -5.74 25.28
N GLY A 6 -14.62 -5.42 25.01
CA GLY A 6 -14.12 -5.33 23.65
C GLY A 6 -14.35 -6.66 22.90
N PRO A 7 -14.34 -6.66 21.56
CA PRO A 7 -14.49 -7.89 20.82
C PRO A 7 -13.43 -8.90 21.28
N THR A 8 -13.86 -10.09 21.65
CA THR A 8 -12.97 -11.22 21.94
C THR A 8 -12.46 -11.72 20.59
N TYR A 9 -11.24 -11.29 20.26
CA TYR A 9 -10.54 -11.80 19.09
C TYR A 9 -10.06 -13.22 19.37
N GLU A 10 -10.56 -14.18 18.65
CA GLU A 10 -10.11 -15.56 18.68
C GLU A 10 -9.12 -15.82 17.54
N HIS A 11 -8.30 -16.84 17.69
CA HIS A 11 -7.46 -17.34 16.61
C HIS A 11 -8.40 -17.89 15.52
N ALA A 12 -8.53 -17.15 14.42
CA ALA A 12 -9.48 -17.45 13.34
C ALA A 12 -8.86 -18.26 12.20
N GLY A 13 -7.58 -18.49 12.23
CA GLY A 13 -6.78 -19.13 11.19
C GLY A 13 -5.43 -18.47 11.04
N ASP A 14 -4.70 -18.81 10.00
CA ASP A 14 -3.32 -18.37 9.81
C ASP A 14 -3.13 -17.57 8.53
N LEU A 15 -2.13 -16.70 8.56
CA LEU A 15 -1.49 -16.10 7.42
C LEU A 15 -0.13 -16.76 7.23
N GLU A 16 -0.01 -17.59 6.21
CA GLU A 16 1.23 -18.25 5.83
C GLU A 16 1.89 -17.51 4.68
N VAL A 17 3.18 -17.24 4.79
CA VAL A 17 3.96 -16.55 3.76
C VAL A 17 5.26 -17.28 3.51
N SER A 18 5.61 -17.48 2.24
CA SER A 18 6.92 -18.01 1.83
C SER A 18 7.75 -16.91 1.19
N PHE A 19 8.69 -16.36 1.94
CA PHE A 19 9.54 -15.27 1.48
C PHE A 19 11.02 -15.61 1.66
N ARG A 20 11.82 -15.46 0.59
CA ARG A 20 13.28 -15.74 0.58
C ARG A 20 13.64 -17.11 1.15
N GLY A 21 12.87 -18.14 0.79
CA GLY A 21 13.08 -19.51 1.25
C GLY A 21 12.72 -19.77 2.71
N ARG A 22 12.13 -18.81 3.40
CA ARG A 22 11.61 -18.94 4.78
C ARG A 22 10.10 -18.97 4.75
N ALA A 23 9.50 -19.96 5.41
CA ALA A 23 8.08 -19.99 5.69
C ALA A 23 7.82 -19.28 7.02
N VAL A 24 6.88 -18.33 7.02
CA VAL A 24 6.44 -17.61 8.21
C VAL A 24 4.95 -17.84 8.36
N VAL A 25 4.53 -18.26 9.54
CA VAL A 25 3.13 -18.43 9.91
C VAL A 25 2.78 -17.38 10.96
N ARG A 26 1.70 -16.66 10.75
CA ARG A 26 1.18 -15.63 11.63
C ARG A 26 -0.26 -15.93 12.00
N PRO A 27 -0.60 -16.08 13.29
CA PRO A 27 -1.99 -16.26 13.69
C PRO A 27 -2.82 -15.00 13.37
N LEU A 28 -4.03 -15.22 12.84
CA LEU A 28 -4.98 -14.15 12.58
C LEU A 28 -5.98 -14.05 13.74
N PHE A 29 -6.10 -12.86 14.30
CA PHE A 29 -7.01 -12.56 15.40
C PHE A 29 -8.19 -11.77 14.87
N LEU A 30 -9.21 -12.48 14.37
CA LEU A 30 -10.40 -11.92 13.73
C LEU A 30 -11.64 -12.38 14.46
N ALA A 31 -12.71 -11.57 14.39
CA ALA A 31 -14.03 -12.06 14.78
C ALA A 31 -14.48 -13.18 13.82
N PRO A 32 -15.24 -14.18 14.26
CA PRO A 32 -15.66 -15.30 13.42
C PRO A 32 -16.42 -14.86 12.15
N GLU A 33 -17.25 -13.84 12.25
CA GLU A 33 -17.95 -13.25 11.10
C GLU A 33 -17.01 -12.56 10.12
N GLU A 34 -16.01 -11.84 10.61
CA GLU A 34 -14.99 -11.17 9.81
C GLU A 34 -14.14 -12.20 9.05
N ALA A 35 -13.70 -13.25 9.73
CA ALA A 35 -12.91 -14.32 9.11
C ALA A 35 -13.71 -15.03 8.00
N ARG A 36 -15.01 -15.31 8.22
CA ARG A 36 -15.88 -15.88 7.20
C ARG A 36 -16.05 -14.96 6.00
N LEU A 37 -16.25 -13.67 6.24
CA LEU A 37 -16.40 -12.65 5.20
C LEU A 37 -15.15 -12.52 4.34
N PHE A 38 -13.98 -12.37 4.97
CA PHE A 38 -12.72 -12.27 4.24
C PHE A 38 -12.39 -13.54 3.45
N HIS A 39 -12.67 -14.71 4.01
CA HIS A 39 -12.54 -15.98 3.31
C HIS A 39 -13.46 -16.05 2.07
N GLU A 40 -14.71 -15.59 2.18
CA GLU A 40 -15.65 -15.52 1.06
C GLU A 40 -15.15 -14.55 -0.03
N TRP A 41 -14.74 -13.35 0.35
CA TRP A 41 -14.20 -12.35 -0.58
C TRP A 41 -12.99 -12.87 -1.36
N LEU A 42 -12.07 -13.54 -0.69
CA LEU A 42 -10.91 -14.14 -1.36
C LEU A 42 -11.31 -15.28 -2.30
N LYS A 43 -12.38 -16.04 -1.98
CA LYS A 43 -12.93 -17.03 -2.91
C LYS A 43 -13.54 -16.38 -4.15
N ILE A 44 -14.24 -15.25 -4.00
CA ILE A 44 -14.77 -14.50 -5.14
C ILE A 44 -13.60 -14.00 -6.00
N MET A 45 -12.60 -13.34 -5.38
CA MET A 45 -11.40 -12.91 -6.09
C MET A 45 -10.76 -14.04 -6.91
N ARG A 46 -10.61 -15.22 -6.32
CA ARG A 46 -10.03 -16.37 -7.03
C ARG A 46 -10.87 -16.86 -8.21
N ARG A 47 -12.20 -16.80 -8.10
CA ARG A 47 -13.12 -17.21 -9.21
C ARG A 47 -12.98 -16.31 -10.43
N THR A 48 -12.56 -15.07 -10.27
CA THR A 48 -12.32 -14.17 -11.40
C THR A 48 -11.16 -14.64 -12.30
N ASN A 49 -10.26 -15.48 -11.80
CA ASN A 49 -8.99 -15.85 -12.44
C ASN A 49 -8.09 -14.64 -12.81
N LEU A 50 -8.36 -13.47 -12.25
CA LEU A 50 -7.56 -12.28 -12.45
C LEU A 50 -6.41 -12.23 -11.41
N PRO A 51 -5.25 -11.70 -11.78
CA PRO A 51 -4.15 -11.55 -10.83
C PRO A 51 -4.47 -10.49 -9.79
N TYR A 52 -4.19 -10.80 -8.53
CA TYR A 52 -4.29 -9.86 -7.41
C TYR A 52 -3.27 -10.18 -6.32
N ALA A 53 -3.04 -9.23 -5.42
CA ALA A 53 -2.25 -9.42 -4.21
C ALA A 53 -2.87 -8.67 -3.03
N LEU A 54 -2.73 -9.22 -1.83
CA LEU A 54 -3.07 -8.52 -0.59
C LEU A 54 -2.01 -7.49 -0.26
N GLY A 55 -2.42 -6.37 0.30
CA GLY A 55 -1.56 -5.32 0.82
C GLY A 55 -1.96 -4.90 2.24
N GLY A 56 -1.84 -3.61 2.53
CA GLY A 56 -2.33 -2.98 3.74
C GLY A 56 -1.82 -3.60 5.05
N ALA A 57 -2.70 -3.64 6.05
CA ALA A 57 -2.36 -4.08 7.40
C ALA A 57 -1.93 -5.56 7.44
N TYR A 58 -2.56 -6.44 6.69
CA TYR A 58 -2.25 -7.87 6.70
C TYR A 58 -0.93 -8.19 6.02
N ALA A 59 -0.59 -7.50 4.91
CA ALA A 59 0.72 -7.63 4.29
C ALA A 59 1.84 -7.10 5.21
N GLN A 60 1.59 -5.97 5.86
CA GLN A 60 2.49 -5.43 6.88
C GLN A 60 2.73 -6.42 8.01
N TYR A 61 1.67 -7.01 8.54
CA TYR A 61 1.72 -8.03 9.60
C TYR A 61 2.51 -9.27 9.19
N ALA A 62 2.33 -9.74 7.96
CA ALA A 62 3.04 -10.90 7.44
C ALA A 62 4.56 -10.78 7.61
N PHE A 63 5.12 -9.63 7.28
CA PHE A 63 6.57 -9.39 7.34
C PHE A 63 7.05 -8.92 8.71
N THR A 64 6.27 -8.12 9.41
CA THR A 64 6.72 -7.47 10.65
C THR A 64 6.32 -8.21 11.93
N GLY A 65 5.23 -8.98 11.89
CA GLY A 65 4.59 -9.55 13.08
C GLY A 65 3.85 -8.51 13.94
N VAL A 66 3.75 -7.26 13.49
CA VAL A 66 3.02 -6.22 14.20
C VAL A 66 1.54 -6.30 13.81
N TRP A 67 0.72 -6.85 14.71
CA TRP A 67 -0.73 -6.92 14.54
C TRP A 67 -1.37 -5.56 14.76
N ARG A 68 -2.31 -5.22 13.91
CA ARG A 68 -3.24 -4.10 14.09
C ARG A 68 -4.62 -4.51 13.60
N ASP A 69 -5.62 -4.19 14.39
CA ASP A 69 -7.00 -4.39 13.96
C ASP A 69 -7.28 -3.56 12.71
N SER A 70 -7.82 -4.21 11.70
CA SER A 70 -8.25 -3.57 10.48
C SER A 70 -9.63 -4.10 10.10
N LYS A 71 -10.56 -3.21 9.88
CA LYS A 71 -11.88 -3.56 9.35
C LYS A 71 -11.88 -3.73 7.83
N ASP A 72 -10.76 -3.36 7.20
CA ASP A 72 -10.59 -3.32 5.77
C ASP A 72 -9.61 -4.40 5.32
N LEU A 73 -9.96 -5.10 4.25
CA LEU A 73 -9.06 -5.98 3.52
C LEU A 73 -8.59 -5.25 2.24
N ASP A 74 -7.29 -5.00 2.13
CA ASP A 74 -6.71 -4.30 0.98
C ASP A 74 -6.28 -5.29 -0.10
N VAL A 75 -6.86 -5.18 -1.29
CA VAL A 75 -6.54 -6.01 -2.46
C VAL A 75 -6.05 -5.12 -3.61
N PHE A 76 -4.91 -5.47 -4.17
CA PHE A 76 -4.28 -4.76 -5.26
C PHE A 76 -4.53 -5.49 -6.57
N VAL A 77 -5.05 -4.76 -7.57
CA VAL A 77 -5.36 -5.26 -8.92
C VAL A 77 -4.85 -4.28 -9.98
N ARG A 78 -4.74 -4.71 -11.23
CA ARG A 78 -4.42 -3.79 -12.32
C ARG A 78 -5.63 -2.90 -12.63
N PRO A 79 -5.44 -1.67 -13.13
CA PRO A 79 -6.55 -0.78 -13.50
C PRO A 79 -7.58 -1.43 -14.43
N GLN A 80 -7.11 -2.18 -15.44
CA GLN A 80 -8.00 -2.85 -16.39
C GLN A 80 -8.82 -4.01 -15.80
N ASP A 81 -8.48 -4.49 -14.60
CA ASP A 81 -9.18 -5.60 -13.95
C ASP A 81 -10.23 -5.14 -12.94
N VAL A 82 -10.32 -3.83 -12.66
CA VAL A 82 -11.22 -3.27 -11.65
C VAL A 82 -12.68 -3.60 -11.95
N ARG A 83 -13.17 -3.26 -13.15
CA ARG A 83 -14.58 -3.52 -13.50
C ARG A 83 -14.94 -5.01 -13.45
N PRO A 84 -14.19 -5.94 -14.08
CA PRO A 84 -14.47 -7.37 -13.95
C PRO A 84 -14.49 -7.87 -12.50
N VAL A 85 -13.65 -7.30 -11.62
CA VAL A 85 -13.66 -7.65 -10.19
C VAL A 85 -14.94 -7.13 -9.53
N LEU A 86 -15.32 -5.87 -9.75
CA LEU A 86 -16.55 -5.30 -9.19
C LEU A 86 -17.79 -6.06 -9.67
N ASP A 87 -17.85 -6.44 -10.96
CA ASP A 87 -18.93 -7.22 -11.53
C ASP A 87 -19.08 -8.58 -10.81
N ALA A 88 -17.97 -9.26 -10.54
CA ALA A 88 -17.99 -10.53 -9.81
C ALA A 88 -18.51 -10.38 -8.37
N PHE A 89 -18.21 -9.27 -7.69
CA PHE A 89 -18.79 -8.98 -6.37
C PHE A 89 -20.27 -8.60 -6.44
N ALA A 90 -20.67 -7.83 -7.43
CA ALA A 90 -22.08 -7.49 -7.66
C ALA A 90 -22.92 -8.74 -7.97
N GLU A 91 -22.42 -9.66 -8.80
CA GLU A 91 -23.06 -10.96 -9.07
C GLU A 91 -23.19 -11.82 -7.80
N ALA A 92 -22.25 -11.69 -6.86
CA ALA A 92 -22.31 -12.34 -5.56
C ALA A 92 -23.23 -11.62 -4.54
N GLY A 93 -23.87 -10.50 -4.94
CA GLY A 93 -24.83 -9.77 -4.11
C GLY A 93 -24.23 -8.69 -3.22
N TYR A 94 -22.95 -8.33 -3.42
CA TYR A 94 -22.33 -7.24 -2.67
C TYR A 94 -22.54 -5.89 -3.36
N ASP A 95 -22.65 -4.83 -2.57
CA ASP A 95 -22.59 -3.45 -3.05
C ASP A 95 -21.12 -3.09 -3.36
N ALA A 96 -20.85 -2.77 -4.63
CA ALA A 96 -19.52 -2.54 -5.15
C ALA A 96 -19.47 -1.26 -5.99
N GLU A 97 -18.54 -0.34 -5.68
CA GLU A 97 -18.44 0.96 -6.32
C GLU A 97 -17.00 1.38 -6.62
N ILE A 98 -16.82 2.24 -7.63
CA ILE A 98 -15.58 2.99 -7.81
C ILE A 98 -15.68 4.24 -6.95
N ARG A 99 -14.88 4.29 -5.88
CA ARG A 99 -14.88 5.39 -4.91
C ARG A 99 -14.07 6.59 -5.37
N ASP A 100 -12.91 6.34 -5.96
CA ASP A 100 -12.07 7.34 -6.61
C ASP A 100 -11.49 6.72 -7.90
N PRO A 101 -11.90 7.22 -9.10
CA PRO A 101 -11.52 6.62 -10.38
C PRO A 101 -10.01 6.72 -10.69
N ARG A 102 -9.23 7.31 -9.80
CA ARG A 102 -7.78 7.39 -9.94
C ARG A 102 -7.04 6.23 -9.26
N TRP A 103 -7.63 5.62 -8.18
CA TRP A 103 -6.87 4.66 -7.39
C TRP A 103 -7.68 3.64 -6.56
N LEU A 104 -8.99 3.84 -6.29
CA LEU A 104 -9.74 3.09 -5.28
C LEU A 104 -11.16 2.72 -5.72
N ALA A 105 -11.48 1.44 -5.62
CA ALA A 105 -12.84 0.92 -5.60
C ALA A 105 -13.11 0.21 -4.26
N LYS A 106 -14.38 0.05 -3.90
CA LYS A 106 -14.79 -0.55 -2.63
C LYS A 106 -15.89 -1.58 -2.83
N VAL A 107 -15.85 -2.62 -1.98
CA VAL A 107 -16.98 -3.54 -1.76
C VAL A 107 -17.41 -3.39 -0.31
N HIS A 108 -18.70 -3.21 -0.10
CA HIS A 108 -19.27 -2.89 1.20
C HIS A 108 -19.91 -4.14 1.86
N SER A 109 -19.58 -4.34 3.14
CA SER A 109 -20.26 -5.29 4.05
C SER A 109 -20.11 -4.78 5.47
N THR A 110 -20.94 -3.82 5.84
CA THR A 110 -20.87 -3.07 7.12
C THR A 110 -20.73 -4.00 8.34
N PRO A 111 -19.73 -3.81 9.22
CA PRO A 111 -18.81 -2.67 9.28
C PRO A 111 -17.52 -2.83 8.47
N HIS A 112 -17.35 -3.90 7.70
CA HIS A 112 -16.14 -4.25 6.97
C HIS A 112 -16.16 -3.71 5.54
N LEU A 113 -14.97 -3.47 4.98
CA LEU A 113 -14.75 -3.03 3.62
C LEU A 113 -13.70 -3.91 2.93
N LEU A 114 -13.90 -4.16 1.64
CA LEU A 114 -12.81 -4.60 0.77
C LEU A 114 -12.39 -3.41 -0.08
N ASP A 115 -11.17 -2.95 0.15
CA ASP A 115 -10.55 -1.90 -0.65
C ASP A 115 -9.83 -2.52 -1.84
N ILE A 116 -10.25 -2.14 -3.04
CA ILE A 116 -9.65 -2.57 -4.31
C ILE A 116 -8.81 -1.41 -4.84
N LEU A 117 -7.48 -1.56 -4.70
CA LEU A 117 -6.52 -0.54 -5.07
C LEU A 117 -5.90 -0.86 -6.43
N PHE A 118 -5.85 0.12 -7.33
CA PHE A 118 -5.30 -0.05 -8.67
C PHE A 118 -4.25 1.01 -9.05
N ALA A 119 -3.98 1.95 -8.13
CA ALA A 119 -2.84 2.85 -8.14
C ALA A 119 -2.50 3.25 -6.70
N VAL A 120 -1.36 3.89 -6.50
CA VAL A 120 -0.96 4.40 -5.19
C VAL A 120 -1.71 5.72 -4.90
N ARG A 121 -2.33 5.78 -3.72
CA ARG A 121 -3.01 6.99 -3.25
C ARG A 121 -2.08 8.20 -3.31
N HIS A 122 -2.58 9.34 -3.78
CA HIS A 122 -1.87 10.60 -3.98
C HIS A 122 -0.76 10.54 -5.05
N MET A 123 -0.25 9.36 -5.42
CA MET A 123 0.72 9.17 -6.49
C MET A 123 0.11 8.24 -7.55
N THR A 124 -1.00 8.66 -8.16
CA THR A 124 -1.80 7.82 -9.06
C THR A 124 -1.13 7.51 -10.41
N ARG A 125 0.01 8.14 -10.72
CA ARG A 125 0.89 7.70 -11.80
C ARG A 125 1.53 6.34 -11.49
N LEU A 126 1.75 6.01 -10.21
CA LEU A 126 2.25 4.73 -9.76
C LEU A 126 1.10 3.70 -9.75
N ARG A 127 0.90 3.07 -10.90
CA ARG A 127 -0.18 2.11 -11.14
C ARG A 127 0.24 0.71 -10.77
N ILE A 128 -0.73 -0.09 -10.34
CA ILE A 128 -0.48 -1.51 -10.09
C ILE A 128 -0.28 -2.22 -11.43
N SER A 129 0.93 -2.70 -11.67
CA SER A 129 1.34 -3.33 -12.92
C SER A 129 1.29 -4.86 -12.85
N ASP A 130 1.42 -5.51 -14.01
CA ASP A 130 1.62 -6.96 -14.08
C ASP A 130 2.83 -7.42 -13.28
N GLU A 131 3.87 -6.61 -13.22
CA GLU A 131 5.09 -6.94 -12.50
C GLU A 131 4.86 -7.00 -10.98
N TRP A 132 4.13 -6.04 -10.40
CA TRP A 132 3.78 -6.06 -8.99
C TRP A 132 3.11 -7.38 -8.60
N LEU A 133 2.12 -7.80 -9.38
CA LEU A 133 1.32 -8.99 -9.08
C LEU A 133 2.07 -10.29 -9.39
N ARG A 134 2.88 -10.31 -10.44
CA ARG A 134 3.69 -11.48 -10.82
C ARG A 134 4.79 -11.77 -9.80
N THR A 135 5.43 -10.72 -9.28
CA THR A 135 6.51 -10.81 -8.29
C THR A 135 6.01 -10.88 -6.85
N ALA A 136 4.71 -10.65 -6.62
CA ALA A 136 4.10 -10.77 -5.30
C ALA A 136 4.39 -12.13 -4.66
N VAL A 137 4.55 -12.12 -3.34
CA VAL A 137 4.96 -13.28 -2.54
C VAL A 137 3.80 -14.27 -2.41
N ALA A 138 4.07 -15.55 -2.61
CA ALA A 138 3.08 -16.61 -2.40
C ALA A 138 2.66 -16.66 -0.92
N ALA A 139 1.37 -16.74 -0.68
CA ALA A 139 0.78 -16.74 0.64
C ALA A 139 -0.48 -17.61 0.70
N ARG A 140 -0.92 -17.89 1.93
CA ARG A 140 -2.23 -18.46 2.25
C ARG A 140 -2.85 -17.63 3.36
N PHE A 141 -4.04 -17.12 3.15
CA PHE A 141 -4.78 -16.33 4.11
C PHE A 141 -6.11 -17.02 4.41
N LEU A 142 -6.37 -17.39 5.66
CA LEU A 142 -7.56 -18.18 6.06
C LEU A 142 -7.76 -19.41 5.14
N ASP A 143 -6.71 -20.20 4.93
CA ASP A 143 -6.69 -21.37 4.04
C ASP A 143 -6.90 -21.07 2.55
N VAL A 144 -7.07 -19.82 2.14
CA VAL A 144 -7.19 -19.45 0.73
C VAL A 144 -5.81 -19.14 0.14
N PRO A 145 -5.33 -19.89 -0.87
CA PRO A 145 -4.11 -19.56 -1.57
C PRO A 145 -4.24 -18.18 -2.22
N THR A 146 -3.29 -17.30 -1.94
CA THR A 146 -3.26 -15.92 -2.41
C THR A 146 -1.83 -15.44 -2.65
N ARG A 147 -1.66 -14.17 -2.87
CA ARG A 147 -0.35 -13.50 -2.91
C ARG A 147 -0.39 -12.27 -2.01
N ILE A 148 0.78 -11.85 -1.55
CA ILE A 148 0.97 -10.62 -0.78
C ILE A 148 1.98 -9.75 -1.54
N LEU A 149 1.76 -8.45 -1.60
CA LEU A 149 2.75 -7.50 -2.14
C LEU A 149 4.10 -7.69 -1.45
N ARG A 150 5.18 -7.54 -2.19
CA ARG A 150 6.53 -7.56 -1.61
C ARG A 150 6.71 -6.36 -0.67
N PRO A 151 7.67 -6.42 0.25
CA PRO A 151 7.96 -5.32 1.15
C PRO A 151 8.25 -3.99 0.42
N GLU A 152 8.92 -4.05 -0.73
CA GLU A 152 9.25 -2.89 -1.53
C GLU A 152 7.99 -2.19 -2.06
N GLU A 153 7.01 -2.95 -2.57
CA GLU A 153 5.73 -2.42 -3.01
C GLU A 153 4.90 -1.90 -1.83
N ILE A 154 4.92 -2.58 -0.68
CA ILE A 154 4.24 -2.07 0.52
C ILE A 154 4.83 -0.72 0.92
N ILE A 155 6.15 -0.57 0.92
CA ILE A 155 6.81 0.72 1.18
C ILE A 155 6.37 1.76 0.14
N ALA A 156 6.40 1.42 -1.15
CA ALA A 156 5.99 2.34 -2.22
C ALA A 156 4.55 2.85 -2.07
N THR A 157 3.63 2.04 -1.52
CA THR A 157 2.26 2.49 -1.23
C THR A 157 2.17 3.45 -0.04
N LYS A 158 3.20 3.54 0.80
CA LYS A 158 3.19 4.25 2.09
C LYS A 158 4.07 5.50 2.14
N VAL A 159 5.13 5.57 1.33
CA VAL A 159 6.12 6.67 1.40
C VAL A 159 5.51 8.06 1.19
N TYR A 160 4.38 8.15 0.49
CA TYR A 160 3.67 9.41 0.24
C TYR A 160 2.59 9.72 1.27
N ILE A 161 2.35 8.84 2.26
CA ILE A 161 1.32 9.06 3.27
C ILE A 161 1.91 9.82 4.46
N ALA A 162 1.86 11.13 4.35
CA ALA A 162 2.34 12.07 5.37
C ALA A 162 1.35 13.21 5.57
N ASN A 163 0.09 12.84 5.74
CA ASN A 163 -1.00 13.79 5.95
C ASN A 163 -1.02 14.26 7.42
N ARG A 164 -1.71 15.35 7.65
CA ARG A 164 -1.95 15.88 8.98
C ARG A 164 -2.52 14.86 9.97
N ASP A 165 -3.42 14.00 9.47
CA ASP A 165 -4.15 13.02 10.29
C ASP A 165 -3.59 11.59 10.17
N ARG A 166 -2.65 11.35 9.23
CA ARG A 166 -2.08 10.02 8.99
C ARG A 166 -0.65 10.12 8.48
N PHE A 167 0.23 9.40 9.17
CA PHE A 167 1.64 9.23 8.80
C PHE A 167 2.01 7.74 8.85
N ASP A 168 2.29 7.15 7.70
CA ASP A 168 2.62 5.71 7.59
C ASP A 168 4.13 5.44 7.73
N GLY A 169 4.94 6.42 8.09
CA GLY A 169 6.39 6.25 8.24
C GLY A 169 6.78 5.17 9.25
N ALA A 170 6.03 5.01 10.35
CA ALA A 170 6.29 3.95 11.31
C ALA A 170 6.22 2.54 10.67
N ASP A 171 5.29 2.32 9.75
CA ASP A 171 5.15 1.05 9.03
C ASP A 171 6.36 0.76 8.17
N ILE A 172 6.88 1.78 7.47
CA ILE A 172 8.10 1.68 6.66
C ILE A 172 9.28 1.31 7.55
N LEU A 173 9.44 1.99 8.69
CA LEU A 173 10.51 1.70 9.63
C LEU A 173 10.41 0.29 10.21
N HIS A 174 9.20 -0.18 10.51
CA HIS A 174 8.98 -1.55 10.98
C HIS A 174 9.36 -2.59 9.93
N LEU A 175 9.09 -2.35 8.63
CA LEU A 175 9.54 -3.25 7.56
C LEU A 175 11.07 -3.29 7.47
N ILE A 176 11.74 -2.13 7.46
CA ILE A 176 13.21 -2.06 7.44
C ILE A 176 13.78 -2.83 8.64
N ARG A 177 13.21 -2.62 9.83
CA ARG A 177 13.64 -3.29 11.07
C ARG A 177 13.40 -4.81 11.03
N ALA A 178 12.22 -5.24 10.63
CA ALA A 178 11.86 -6.66 10.61
C ALA A 178 12.70 -7.45 9.59
N LEU A 179 13.05 -6.82 8.48
CA LEU A 179 13.87 -7.40 7.42
C LEU A 179 15.36 -7.08 7.58
N GLN A 180 15.77 -6.40 8.66
CA GLN A 180 17.17 -6.04 8.96
C GLN A 180 17.84 -5.29 7.79
N GLY A 181 17.09 -4.46 7.08
CA GLY A 181 17.56 -3.75 5.89
C GLY A 181 17.70 -4.62 4.63
N GLU A 182 17.37 -5.91 4.70
CA GLU A 182 17.38 -6.81 3.55
C GLU A 182 16.19 -6.53 2.60
N LEU A 183 16.21 -5.37 1.97
CA LEU A 183 15.26 -4.93 0.95
C LEU A 183 15.97 -4.85 -0.41
N ASP A 184 15.21 -5.02 -1.47
CA ASP A 184 15.67 -4.70 -2.82
C ASP A 184 15.53 -3.18 -3.03
N TRP A 185 16.55 -2.44 -2.58
CA TRP A 185 16.54 -0.99 -2.60
C TRP A 185 16.50 -0.42 -4.02
N GLN A 186 17.13 -1.10 -4.99
CA GLN A 186 17.06 -0.68 -6.39
C GLN A 186 15.64 -0.80 -6.92
N ARG A 187 14.98 -1.93 -6.63
CA ARG A 187 13.57 -2.11 -6.98
C ARG A 187 12.69 -1.01 -6.38
N LEU A 188 12.90 -0.66 -5.10
CA LEU A 188 12.13 0.41 -4.47
C LEU A 188 12.33 1.75 -5.17
N VAL A 189 13.56 2.10 -5.54
CA VAL A 189 13.86 3.32 -6.30
C VAL A 189 13.19 3.29 -7.67
N ASP A 190 13.28 2.17 -8.38
CA ASP A 190 12.68 2.00 -9.70
C ASP A 190 11.14 2.15 -9.63
N LEU A 191 10.51 1.62 -8.58
CA LEU A 191 9.07 1.78 -8.34
C LEU A 191 8.66 3.24 -8.16
N LEU A 192 9.52 4.07 -7.58
CA LEU A 192 9.22 5.47 -7.26
C LEU A 192 9.59 6.46 -8.39
N GLU A 193 10.12 5.95 -9.50
CA GLU A 193 10.35 6.72 -10.74
C GLU A 193 11.07 8.07 -10.54
N GLY A 194 12.07 8.10 -9.67
CA GLY A 194 12.91 9.27 -9.42
C GLY A 194 12.51 10.11 -8.19
N ASP A 195 11.62 9.61 -7.33
CA ASP A 195 11.27 10.26 -6.07
C ASP A 195 12.11 9.69 -4.89
N GLU A 196 13.41 9.45 -5.12
CA GLU A 196 14.28 8.86 -4.08
C GLU A 196 14.43 9.74 -2.85
N GLU A 197 14.17 11.04 -2.96
CA GLU A 197 14.18 11.96 -1.82
C GLU A 197 13.17 11.55 -0.74
N VAL A 198 12.03 10.99 -1.16
CA VAL A 198 11.01 10.49 -0.23
C VAL A 198 11.51 9.25 0.50
N VAL A 199 12.26 8.37 -0.19
CA VAL A 199 12.94 7.23 0.45
C VAL A 199 14.01 7.73 1.40
N LEU A 200 14.88 8.64 0.96
CA LEU A 200 15.96 9.22 1.79
C LEU A 200 15.38 9.81 3.09
N TRP A 201 14.27 10.53 3.02
CA TRP A 201 13.59 11.04 4.21
C TRP A 201 13.27 9.93 5.22
N HIS A 202 12.71 8.81 4.78
CA HIS A 202 12.39 7.68 5.67
C HIS A 202 13.64 6.96 6.18
N LEU A 203 14.72 6.89 5.39
CA LEU A 203 16.01 6.33 5.84
C LEU A 203 16.67 7.20 6.92
N VAL A 204 16.59 8.52 6.79
CA VAL A 204 17.05 9.46 7.82
C VAL A 204 16.19 9.30 9.09
N LEU A 205 14.88 9.17 8.94
CA LEU A 205 13.98 8.91 10.06
C LEU A 205 14.31 7.57 10.74
N PHE A 206 14.61 6.50 9.98
CA PHE A 206 15.05 5.22 10.53
C PHE A 206 16.34 5.36 11.34
N ALA A 207 17.33 6.09 10.82
CA ALA A 207 18.59 6.34 11.51
C ALA A 207 18.40 7.08 12.85
N PHE A 208 17.38 7.92 12.93
CA PHE A 208 17.01 8.63 14.16
C PHE A 208 16.29 7.71 15.14
N VAL A 209 15.31 6.92 14.70
CA VAL A 209 14.47 6.06 15.54
C VAL A 209 15.25 4.84 16.02
N TYR A 210 16.10 4.25 15.16
CA TYR A 210 16.90 3.06 15.45
C TYR A 210 18.39 3.31 15.30
N PRO A 211 19.01 4.15 16.16
CA PRO A 211 20.41 4.54 16.01
C PRO A 211 21.41 3.37 16.12
N MET A 212 21.00 2.25 16.77
CA MET A 212 21.79 1.03 16.90
C MET A 212 21.77 0.14 15.67
N HIS A 213 20.93 0.45 14.65
CA HIS A 213 20.75 -0.36 13.43
C HIS A 213 21.08 0.41 12.15
N ARG A 214 21.93 1.42 12.22
CA ARG A 214 22.34 2.22 11.06
C ARG A 214 23.09 1.42 10.00
N GLU A 215 23.67 0.30 10.37
CA GLU A 215 24.35 -0.62 9.45
C GLU A 215 23.40 -1.29 8.45
N TRP A 216 22.09 -1.32 8.75
CA TRP A 216 21.08 -1.88 7.85
C TRP A 216 20.67 -0.90 6.73
N LEU A 217 21.14 0.33 6.78
CA LEU A 217 20.78 1.35 5.80
C LEU A 217 21.64 1.25 4.53
N PRO A 218 21.06 1.44 3.35
CA PRO A 218 21.75 1.40 2.05
C PRO A 218 22.59 2.68 1.85
N ARG A 219 23.80 2.71 2.37
CA ARG A 219 24.66 3.92 2.40
C ARG A 219 24.91 4.53 1.02
N GLU A 220 25.11 3.68 0.01
CA GLU A 220 25.38 4.15 -1.36
C GLU A 220 24.14 4.85 -1.95
N LEU A 221 22.95 4.29 -1.75
CA LEU A 221 21.69 4.91 -2.16
C LEU A 221 21.49 6.25 -1.46
N MET A 222 21.71 6.30 -0.14
CA MET A 222 21.57 7.55 0.63
C MET A 222 22.54 8.62 0.14
N ARG A 223 23.78 8.25 -0.12
CA ARG A 223 24.79 9.17 -0.65
C ARG A 223 24.38 9.70 -2.02
N GLY A 224 24.02 8.80 -2.95
CA GLY A 224 23.61 9.20 -4.30
C GLY A 224 22.35 10.08 -4.32
N ALA A 225 21.35 9.79 -3.48
CA ALA A 225 20.17 10.63 -3.34
C ALA A 225 20.51 12.02 -2.79
N PHE A 226 21.38 12.10 -1.79
CA PHE A 226 21.84 13.37 -1.21
C PHE A 226 22.65 14.22 -2.21
N GLU A 227 23.60 13.61 -2.92
CA GLU A 227 24.38 14.28 -3.97
C GLU A 227 23.48 14.82 -5.08
N ARG A 228 22.45 14.06 -5.46
CA ARG A 228 21.46 14.48 -6.45
C ARG A 228 20.66 15.69 -5.97
N ILE A 229 20.15 15.70 -4.74
CA ILE A 229 19.45 16.87 -4.16
C ILE A 229 20.34 18.11 -4.22
N GLN A 230 21.64 17.97 -3.91
CA GLN A 230 22.58 19.10 -3.94
C GLN A 230 22.89 19.60 -5.35
N SER A 231 22.90 18.71 -6.34
CA SER A 231 23.26 19.04 -7.73
C SER A 231 22.07 19.37 -8.61
N MET A 232 20.84 19.15 -8.14
CA MET A 232 19.63 19.40 -8.91
C MET A 232 19.50 20.87 -9.27
N PRO A 233 19.51 21.22 -10.57
CA PRO A 233 18.97 22.50 -11.01
C PRO A 233 17.46 22.52 -10.72
N ALA A 234 16.84 23.69 -10.65
CA ALA A 234 15.40 23.80 -10.55
C ALA A 234 14.71 23.05 -11.71
N LEU A 235 14.38 21.78 -11.49
CA LEU A 235 14.00 20.81 -12.53
C LEU A 235 12.65 21.11 -13.21
N PHE A 236 11.82 21.85 -12.53
CA PHE A 236 10.46 22.12 -12.99
C PHE A 236 10.28 23.63 -12.92
N GLY A 237 10.11 24.34 -13.96
CA GLY A 237 9.96 25.78 -13.96
C GLY A 237 9.45 26.38 -12.65
N GLU A 238 9.70 27.63 -12.42
CA GLU A 238 9.65 28.35 -11.12
C GLU A 238 8.45 28.11 -10.20
N ARG A 239 7.39 27.40 -10.63
CA ARG A 239 6.15 27.22 -9.86
C ARG A 239 5.62 25.80 -9.81
N THR A 240 6.39 24.80 -10.17
CA THR A 240 5.96 23.41 -10.05
C THR A 240 6.22 22.89 -8.64
N PHE A 241 5.26 22.19 -8.07
CA PHE A 241 5.20 21.84 -6.67
C PHE A 241 4.62 20.43 -6.49
N ARG A 242 5.08 19.68 -5.50
CA ARG A 242 4.68 18.28 -5.26
C ARG A 242 4.10 18.04 -3.85
N GLY A 243 3.84 19.06 -3.07
CA GLY A 243 3.37 18.91 -1.70
C GLY A 243 2.00 18.22 -1.60
N ALA A 244 1.12 18.42 -2.57
CA ALA A 244 -0.19 17.78 -2.61
C ALA A 244 -0.12 16.24 -2.70
N VAL A 245 1.01 15.67 -3.16
CA VAL A 245 1.24 14.22 -3.16
C VAL A 245 1.36 13.68 -1.73
N LEU A 246 1.89 14.48 -0.81
CA LEU A 246 2.02 14.12 0.60
C LEU A 246 0.75 14.43 1.39
N ASP A 247 0.27 15.68 1.28
CA ASP A 247 -0.96 16.14 1.97
C ASP A 247 -1.69 17.20 1.13
N PRO A 248 -2.70 16.82 0.34
CA PRO A 248 -3.43 17.76 -0.51
C PRO A 248 -4.24 18.80 0.28
N VAL A 249 -4.49 18.57 1.56
CA VAL A 249 -5.24 19.50 2.42
C VAL A 249 -4.32 20.58 2.99
N SER A 250 -3.22 20.17 3.61
CA SER A 250 -2.27 21.11 4.21
C SER A 250 -1.57 21.98 3.17
N PHE A 251 -1.28 21.45 2.00
CA PHE A 251 -0.63 22.15 0.90
C PHE A 251 -1.59 22.81 -0.11
N ARG A 252 -2.88 22.89 0.20
CA ARG A 252 -3.85 23.52 -0.70
C ARG A 252 -3.56 25.00 -0.95
N VAL A 253 -3.09 25.72 0.06
CA VAL A 253 -2.75 27.14 -0.01
C VAL A 253 -1.69 27.44 -1.07
N ASP A 254 -0.74 26.54 -1.25
CA ASP A 254 0.34 26.67 -2.24
C ASP A 254 -0.21 26.81 -3.66
N VAL A 255 -1.24 26.03 -3.97
CA VAL A 255 -1.89 26.06 -5.29
C VAL A 255 -2.91 27.20 -5.37
N SER A 256 -3.77 27.39 -4.33
CA SER A 256 -4.90 28.31 -4.40
C SER A 256 -4.51 29.79 -4.20
N GLU A 257 -3.45 30.06 -3.43
CA GLU A 257 -3.07 31.45 -3.06
C GLU A 257 -1.68 31.81 -3.58
N TRP A 258 -0.70 30.88 -3.52
CA TRP A 258 0.67 31.18 -3.91
C TRP A 258 0.94 30.90 -5.39
N GLY A 259 -0.03 30.28 -6.09
CA GLY A 259 0.00 30.09 -7.54
C GLY A 259 0.99 29.03 -8.02
N TYR A 260 1.33 28.06 -7.16
CA TYR A 260 2.07 26.90 -7.58
C TYR A 260 1.21 25.96 -8.42
N ARG A 261 1.83 25.25 -9.36
CA ARG A 261 1.19 24.23 -10.18
C ARG A 261 1.44 22.85 -9.58
N ASP A 262 0.39 22.16 -9.17
CA ASP A 262 0.49 20.79 -8.65
C ASP A 262 0.96 19.82 -9.74
N ALA A 263 2.13 19.21 -9.50
CA ALA A 263 2.72 18.20 -10.39
C ALA A 263 2.17 16.78 -10.12
N GLY A 264 1.46 16.60 -9.02
CA GLY A 264 0.82 15.32 -8.65
C GLY A 264 -0.57 15.13 -9.23
N ALA A 265 -1.14 16.17 -9.87
CA ALA A 265 -2.46 16.07 -10.48
C ALA A 265 -2.45 15.09 -11.66
N THR A 266 -3.16 13.98 -11.52
CA THR A 266 -3.28 12.97 -12.56
C THR A 266 -4.74 12.78 -12.97
N PRO A 267 -5.01 12.54 -14.28
CA PRO A 267 -6.37 12.25 -14.75
C PRO A 267 -6.84 10.89 -14.20
N PRO A 268 -8.16 10.61 -14.24
CA PRO A 268 -8.71 9.30 -13.97
C PRO A 268 -8.04 8.22 -14.82
N LEU A 269 -7.93 7.02 -14.28
CA LEU A 269 -7.44 5.87 -15.04
C LEU A 269 -8.51 5.38 -16.01
N LEU A 270 -8.08 4.66 -17.04
CA LEU A 270 -8.97 4.13 -18.05
C LEU A 270 -9.12 2.61 -17.89
N ASP A 271 -10.31 2.09 -18.16
CA ASP A 271 -10.56 0.66 -18.26
C ASP A 271 -9.97 0.07 -19.58
N ARG A 272 -10.25 -1.22 -19.85
CA ARG A 272 -9.77 -1.89 -21.08
C ARG A 272 -10.32 -1.29 -22.36
N GLU A 273 -11.48 -0.67 -22.30
CA GLU A 273 -12.18 -0.03 -23.40
C GLU A 273 -11.81 1.46 -23.56
N GLY A 274 -10.88 1.96 -22.72
CA GLY A 274 -10.43 3.35 -22.75
C GLY A 274 -11.41 4.35 -22.12
N ARG A 275 -12.39 3.89 -21.34
CA ARG A 275 -13.31 4.75 -20.60
C ARG A 275 -12.75 5.09 -19.22
N PRO A 276 -12.99 6.28 -18.66
CA PRO A 276 -12.63 6.56 -17.25
C PRO A 276 -13.22 5.51 -16.31
N LEU A 277 -12.40 5.05 -15.38
CA LEU A 277 -12.84 4.14 -14.33
C LEU A 277 -13.89 4.79 -13.44
#